data_d0b2ba6a9505e748cecdee45e28dc797
#
_entry.id   d0b2ba6a9505e748cecdee45e28dc797
#
_cell.length_a   1.000
_cell.length_b   1.000
_cell.length_c   1.000
_cell.angle_alpha   90.00
_cell.angle_beta   90.00
_cell.angle_gamma   90.00
#
_symmetry.space_group_name_H-M   'P 1'
#
loop_
_entity.id
_entity.type
_entity.pdbx_description
1 polymer ?
#
loop_
_entity_poly.entity_id
_entity_poly.type
_entity_poly.pdbx_seq_one_letter_code
_entity_poly.pdbx_strand_id
1 'polypeptide(L)'
;MKVKEKGHTLIITSNEGTLVEFIEKLEQQYESSLVDANLVIDLTTASFTVTEEEIEQFESLAIQHMEEANKSFIIVIESIDFNEFDGDLIIAPTLQEAHDLIEMDEIQRDLGF
;
A
#
# COMPACT_ATOMS: atom_id res chain seq x y z
N MET A 1 4.19 13.61 2.33
CA MET A 1 3.63 12.33 2.76
C MET A 1 2.99 12.48 4.12
N LYS A 2 1.77 12.01 4.28
CA LYS A 2 1.06 11.99 5.57
C LYS A 2 0.85 10.55 5.99
N VAL A 3 1.02 10.27 7.28
CA VAL A 3 0.85 8.94 7.84
C VAL A 3 -0.16 9.00 8.98
N LYS A 4 -1.18 8.15 8.89
CA LYS A 4 -2.20 8.04 9.93
C LYS A 4 -2.19 6.61 10.46
N GLU A 5 -2.10 6.45 11.77
CA GLU A 5 -2.11 5.14 12.40
C GLU A 5 -3.53 4.70 12.73
N LYS A 6 -3.82 3.43 12.43
CA LYS A 6 -5.09 2.82 12.81
C LYS A 6 -4.83 1.36 13.19
N GLY A 7 -4.80 1.07 14.49
CA GLY A 7 -4.43 -0.24 15.00
C GLY A 7 -3.00 -0.60 14.59
N HIS A 8 -2.82 -1.71 13.90
CA HIS A 8 -1.53 -2.16 13.42
C HIS A 8 -1.27 -1.75 11.96
N THR A 9 -2.04 -0.78 11.46
CA THR A 9 -1.99 -0.34 10.07
C THR A 9 -1.64 1.14 9.99
N LEU A 10 -0.78 1.49 9.06
CA LEU A 10 -0.49 2.87 8.72
C LEU A 10 -1.14 3.19 7.37
N ILE A 11 -1.95 4.25 7.36
CA ILE A 11 -2.58 4.75 6.14
C ILE A 11 -1.73 5.92 5.65
N ILE A 12 -1.18 5.79 4.46
CA ILE A 12 -0.24 6.75 3.91
C ILE A 12 -0.87 7.46 2.72
N THR A 13 -0.95 8.79 2.79
CA THR A 13 -1.45 9.62 1.71
C THR A 13 -0.34 10.52 1.20
N SER A 14 -0.44 10.90 -0.08
CA SER A 14 0.56 11.75 -0.71
C SER A 14 0.16 13.23 -0.64
N ASN A 15 1.12 14.08 -0.28
CA ASN A 15 1.03 15.51 -0.51
C ASN A 15 2.14 16.00 -1.45
N GLU A 16 2.81 15.07 -2.11
CA GLU A 16 3.80 15.34 -3.15
C GLU A 16 3.11 15.67 -4.48
N GLY A 17 3.82 16.34 -5.37
CA GLY A 17 3.28 16.72 -6.68
C GLY A 17 3.38 15.63 -7.74
N THR A 18 4.22 14.63 -7.54
CA THR A 18 4.41 13.54 -8.49
C THR A 18 4.52 12.19 -7.78
N LEU A 19 4.24 11.13 -8.52
CA LEU A 19 4.37 9.77 -8.02
C LEU A 19 5.83 9.45 -7.63
N VAL A 20 6.80 9.89 -8.43
CA VAL A 20 8.20 9.63 -8.15
C VAL A 20 8.62 10.23 -6.82
N GLU A 21 8.22 11.47 -6.55
CA GLU A 21 8.53 12.11 -5.27
C GLU A 21 7.90 11.36 -4.09
N PHE A 22 6.68 10.88 -4.27
CA PHE A 22 5.99 10.12 -3.24
C PHE A 22 6.70 8.80 -2.94
N ILE A 23 7.07 8.06 -3.96
CA ILE A 23 7.79 6.78 -3.79
C ILE A 23 9.14 7.00 -3.13
N GLU A 24 9.87 8.06 -3.50
CA GLU A 24 11.13 8.39 -2.86
C GLU A 24 10.95 8.63 -1.34
N LYS A 25 9.89 9.32 -0.95
CA LYS A 25 9.59 9.55 0.46
C LYS A 25 9.26 8.24 1.18
N LEU A 26 8.48 7.37 0.56
CA LEU A 26 8.17 6.06 1.12
C LEU A 26 9.44 5.26 1.37
N GLU A 27 10.32 5.20 0.38
CA GLU A 27 11.56 4.45 0.50
C GLU A 27 12.47 5.00 1.58
N GLN A 28 12.55 6.32 1.70
CA GLN A 28 13.38 6.97 2.72
C GLN A 28 12.92 6.65 4.13
N GLN A 29 11.62 6.51 4.33
CA GLN A 29 11.05 6.30 5.67
C GLN A 29 10.73 4.84 5.97
N TYR A 30 10.89 3.96 5.01
CA TYR A 30 10.42 2.60 5.13
C TYR A 30 11.05 1.86 6.31
N GLU A 31 12.37 1.80 6.39
CA GLU A 31 13.06 1.02 7.42
C GLU A 31 12.91 1.61 8.82
N SER A 32 12.80 2.93 8.92
CA SER A 32 12.76 3.60 10.22
C SER A 32 11.35 3.69 10.82
N SER A 33 10.31 3.73 9.98
CA SER A 33 8.97 4.06 10.45
C SER A 33 7.86 3.14 9.96
N LEU A 34 8.04 2.45 8.84
CA LEU A 34 6.94 1.77 8.16
C LEU A 34 7.01 0.24 8.20
N VAL A 35 8.18 -0.31 8.45
CA VAL A 35 8.43 -1.74 8.26
C VAL A 35 7.65 -2.64 9.22
N ASP A 36 7.29 -2.14 10.40
CA ASP A 36 6.65 -2.93 11.45
C ASP A 36 5.12 -2.92 11.42
N ALA A 37 4.52 -2.29 10.43
CA ALA A 37 3.07 -2.14 10.34
C ALA A 37 2.54 -2.60 8.98
N ASN A 38 1.25 -2.92 8.92
CA ASN A 38 0.58 -3.08 7.64
C ASN A 38 0.49 -1.71 6.98
N LEU A 39 0.67 -1.65 5.66
CA LEU A 39 0.66 -0.39 4.93
C LEU A 39 -0.51 -0.33 3.96
N VAL A 40 -1.23 0.79 4.01
CA VAL A 40 -2.26 1.14 3.04
C VAL A 40 -1.80 2.42 2.35
N ILE A 41 -1.55 2.34 1.05
CA ILE A 41 -1.13 3.48 0.25
C ILE A 41 -2.40 4.03 -0.42
N ASP A 42 -2.92 5.12 0.15
CA ASP A 42 -4.16 5.74 -0.33
C ASP A 42 -3.85 6.80 -1.38
N LEU A 43 -4.16 6.50 -2.63
CA LEU A 43 -3.93 7.40 -3.76
C LEU A 43 -5.20 8.13 -4.19
N THR A 44 -6.31 7.95 -3.49
CA THR A 44 -7.59 8.57 -3.88
C THR A 44 -7.58 10.08 -3.78
N THR A 45 -6.74 10.65 -2.90
CA THR A 45 -6.63 12.10 -2.70
C THR A 45 -5.34 12.69 -3.28
N ALA A 46 -4.54 11.89 -3.99
CA ALA A 46 -3.31 12.37 -4.59
C ALA A 46 -3.58 13.39 -5.68
N SER A 47 -2.69 14.38 -5.81
CA SER A 47 -2.83 15.43 -6.83
C SER A 47 -2.39 14.99 -8.22
N PHE A 48 -1.76 13.83 -8.33
CA PHE A 48 -1.32 13.25 -9.60
C PHE A 48 -2.18 12.03 -9.94
N THR A 49 -2.25 11.68 -11.22
CA THR A 49 -2.91 10.45 -11.66
C THR A 49 -1.88 9.35 -11.80
N VAL A 50 -2.32 8.10 -11.63
CA VAL A 50 -1.44 6.92 -11.69
C VAL A 50 -2.02 5.94 -12.69
N THR A 51 -1.21 5.52 -13.65
CA THR A 51 -1.58 4.49 -14.63
C THR A 51 -1.22 3.10 -14.10
N GLU A 52 -1.72 2.05 -14.76
CA GLU A 52 -1.38 0.69 -14.38
C GLU A 52 0.12 0.42 -14.49
N GLU A 53 0.79 1.00 -15.48
CA GLU A 53 2.23 0.88 -15.62
C GLU A 53 2.98 1.57 -14.49
N GLU A 54 2.49 2.75 -14.08
CA GLU A 54 3.13 3.52 -13.03
C GLU A 54 2.97 2.86 -11.66
N ILE A 55 1.85 2.18 -11.43
CA ILE A 55 1.60 1.54 -10.15
C ILE A 55 2.59 0.39 -9.90
N GLU A 56 3.15 -0.19 -10.95
CA GLU A 56 4.17 -1.23 -10.84
C GLU A 56 5.44 -0.74 -10.13
N GLN A 57 5.64 0.57 -10.04
CA GLN A 57 6.79 1.14 -9.33
C GLN A 57 6.73 0.84 -7.82
N PHE A 58 5.57 0.51 -7.29
CA PHE A 58 5.44 0.08 -5.89
C PHE A 58 5.81 -1.39 -5.68
N GLU A 59 5.95 -2.17 -6.74
CA GLU A 59 6.04 -3.63 -6.67
C GLU A 59 7.23 -4.12 -5.84
N SER A 60 8.41 -3.56 -6.03
CA SER A 60 9.59 -3.96 -5.26
C SER A 60 9.40 -3.75 -3.77
N LEU A 61 8.86 -2.59 -3.39
CA LEU A 61 8.62 -2.27 -2.00
C LEU A 61 7.53 -3.15 -1.41
N ALA A 62 6.47 -3.39 -2.19
CA ALA A 62 5.36 -4.24 -1.76
C ALA A 62 5.81 -5.68 -1.52
N ILE A 63 6.58 -6.24 -2.43
CA ILE A 63 7.10 -7.61 -2.31
C ILE A 63 8.01 -7.72 -1.09
N GLN A 64 8.91 -6.78 -0.91
CA GLN A 64 9.77 -6.73 0.27
C GLN A 64 8.96 -6.71 1.55
N HIS A 65 7.94 -5.88 1.60
CA HIS A 65 7.12 -5.72 2.80
C HIS A 65 6.30 -6.97 3.11
N MET A 66 5.73 -7.60 2.09
CA MET A 66 4.92 -8.81 2.27
C MET A 66 5.77 -10.03 2.60
N GLU A 67 6.90 -10.20 1.94
CA GLU A 67 7.73 -11.38 2.11
C GLU A 67 8.74 -11.30 3.25
N GLU A 68 9.41 -10.18 3.40
CA GLU A 68 10.45 -10.03 4.42
C GLU A 68 9.89 -9.55 5.76
N ALA A 69 9.00 -8.56 5.74
CA ALA A 69 8.40 -8.03 6.96
C ALA A 69 7.17 -8.82 7.41
N ASN A 70 6.61 -9.64 6.52
CA ASN A 70 5.40 -10.43 6.78
C ASN A 70 4.21 -9.55 7.18
N LYS A 71 4.03 -8.44 6.47
CA LYS A 71 2.95 -7.48 6.68
C LYS A 71 2.21 -7.24 5.37
N SER A 72 1.02 -6.67 5.46
CA SER A 72 0.22 -6.37 4.28
C SER A 72 0.65 -5.05 3.64
N PHE A 73 0.54 -4.98 2.30
CA PHE A 73 0.81 -3.76 1.54
C PHE A 73 -0.30 -3.66 0.50
N ILE A 74 -1.19 -2.69 0.67
CA ILE A 74 -2.36 -2.54 -0.19
C ILE A 74 -2.42 -1.13 -0.74
N ILE A 75 -2.70 -1.00 -2.03
CA ILE A 75 -2.84 0.28 -2.71
C ILE A 75 -4.32 0.56 -2.92
N VAL A 76 -4.79 1.72 -2.46
CA VAL A 76 -6.18 2.16 -2.65
C VAL A 76 -6.22 3.15 -3.80
N ILE A 77 -6.89 2.78 -4.88
CA ILE A 77 -7.03 3.61 -6.06
C ILE A 77 -8.34 3.24 -6.77
N GLU A 78 -9.11 4.25 -7.18
CA GLU A 78 -10.40 4.04 -7.83
C GLU A 78 -10.29 3.85 -9.34
N SER A 79 -9.26 4.39 -9.97
CA SER A 79 -9.12 4.42 -11.42
C SER A 79 -8.60 3.12 -12.04
N ILE A 80 -8.18 2.17 -11.21
CA ILE A 80 -7.65 0.88 -11.68
C ILE A 80 -8.52 -0.24 -11.13
N ASP A 81 -9.03 -1.09 -12.03
CA ASP A 81 -9.81 -2.27 -11.63
C ASP A 81 -8.86 -3.39 -11.24
N PHE A 82 -8.87 -3.78 -9.95
CA PHE A 82 -7.99 -4.81 -9.44
C PHE A 82 -8.23 -6.17 -10.10
N ASN A 83 -9.43 -6.44 -10.62
CA ASN A 83 -9.74 -7.68 -11.34
C ASN A 83 -9.05 -7.73 -12.70
N GLU A 84 -8.74 -6.59 -13.27
CA GLU A 84 -8.06 -6.48 -14.56
C GLU A 84 -6.57 -6.24 -14.43
N PHE A 85 -6.11 -5.91 -13.21
CA PHE A 85 -4.70 -5.65 -12.97
C PHE A 85 -3.92 -6.95 -12.95
N ASP A 86 -2.90 -7.05 -13.79
CA ASP A 86 -2.06 -8.24 -13.93
C ASP A 86 -0.69 -7.97 -13.28
N GLY A 87 -0.60 -8.19 -11.98
CA GLY A 87 0.63 -7.97 -11.23
C GLY A 87 0.52 -8.53 -9.83
N ASP A 88 1.64 -8.45 -9.08
CA ASP A 88 1.73 -8.99 -7.73
C ASP A 88 1.22 -8.02 -6.65
N LEU A 89 0.83 -6.82 -7.04
CA LEU A 89 0.30 -5.83 -6.11
C LEU A 89 -1.14 -6.12 -5.74
N ILE A 90 -1.50 -5.81 -4.50
CA ILE A 90 -2.87 -5.90 -4.03
C ILE A 90 -3.49 -4.50 -4.10
N ILE A 91 -4.57 -4.37 -4.87
CA ILE A 91 -5.23 -3.10 -5.11
C ILE A 91 -6.67 -3.18 -4.62
N ALA A 92 -7.12 -2.16 -3.92
CA ALA A 92 -8.50 -2.05 -3.44
C ALA A 92 -9.10 -0.72 -3.90
N PRO A 93 -10.40 -0.67 -4.22
CA PRO A 93 -11.03 0.58 -4.66
C PRO A 93 -11.36 1.53 -3.50
N THR A 94 -11.44 1.05 -2.27
CA THR A 94 -11.78 1.87 -1.09
C THR A 94 -10.92 1.50 0.10
N LEU A 95 -10.83 2.41 1.07
CA LEU A 95 -10.16 2.14 2.34
C LEU A 95 -10.84 1.00 3.10
N GLN A 96 -12.16 0.91 3.04
CA GLN A 96 -12.89 -0.16 3.72
C GLN A 96 -12.48 -1.53 3.20
N GLU A 97 -12.39 -1.70 1.90
CA GLU A 97 -11.95 -2.96 1.31
C GLU A 97 -10.49 -3.27 1.65
N ALA A 98 -9.64 -2.24 1.70
CA ALA A 98 -8.25 -2.43 2.11
C ALA A 98 -8.17 -2.95 3.54
N HIS A 99 -8.93 -2.38 4.46
CA HIS A 99 -8.97 -2.84 5.84
C HIS A 99 -9.50 -4.26 5.96
N ASP A 100 -10.52 -4.61 5.19
CA ASP A 100 -11.07 -5.98 5.17
C ASP A 100 -10.02 -6.99 4.70
N LEU A 101 -9.26 -6.65 3.68
CA LEU A 101 -8.18 -7.51 3.18
C LEU A 101 -7.08 -7.70 4.21
N ILE A 102 -6.71 -6.64 4.92
CA ILE A 102 -5.69 -6.72 5.98
C ILE A 102 -6.18 -7.59 7.12
N GLU A 103 -7.44 -7.46 7.51
CA GLU A 103 -8.03 -8.27 8.58
C GLU A 103 -7.97 -9.75 8.21
N MET A 104 -8.30 -10.10 6.97
CA MET A 104 -8.18 -11.47 6.48
C MET A 104 -6.74 -11.97 6.50
N ASP A 105 -5.79 -11.14 6.08
CA ASP A 105 -4.37 -11.48 6.10
C ASP A 105 -3.88 -11.74 7.52
N GLU A 106 -4.29 -10.91 8.47
CA GLU A 106 -3.88 -11.09 9.86
C GLU A 106 -4.45 -12.38 10.47
N ILE A 107 -5.69 -12.71 10.14
CA ILE A 107 -6.30 -13.97 10.59
C ILE A 107 -5.53 -15.17 10.03
N GLN A 108 -5.17 -15.11 8.75
CA GLN A 108 -4.41 -16.19 8.12
C GLN A 108 -3.02 -16.35 8.75
N ARG A 109 -2.36 -15.24 9.05
CA ARG A 109 -1.05 -15.26 9.69
C ARG A 109 -1.13 -15.85 11.10
N ASP A 110 -2.18 -15.51 11.86
CA ASP A 110 -2.39 -16.05 13.20
C ASP A 110 -2.65 -17.56 13.18
N LEU A 111 -3.28 -18.04 12.11
CA LEU A 111 -3.55 -19.48 11.93
C LEU A 111 -2.35 -20.23 11.35
N GLY A 112 -1.29 -19.55 11.00
CA GLY A 112 -0.07 -20.19 10.49
C GLY A 112 -0.11 -20.55 9.01
N PHE A 113 -1.00 -19.94 8.24
CA PHE A 113 -1.10 -20.18 6.79
C PHE A 113 -0.22 -19.24 5.98
#